data_71344b34dc5d8247ff6a0f935b82ccae
#
_entry.id   71344b34dc5d8247ff6a0f935b82ccae
#
_cell.length_a   1.000
_cell.length_b   1.000
_cell.length_c   1.000
_cell.angle_alpha   90.00
_cell.angle_beta   90.00
_cell.angle_gamma   90.00
#
_symmetry.space_group_name_H-M   'P 1'
#
loop_
_entity.id
_entity.type
_entity.pdbx_description
1 polymer ?
#
loop_
_entity_poly.entity_id
_entity_poly.type
_entity_poly.pdbx_seq_one_letter_code
_entity_poly.pdbx_strand_id
1 'polypeptide(L)'
;MAFTPLSIAAQFGHAQEVLALIEAGADINVCNHIGWTPLSMAAGNGHDGVVKALIAAGVDIDKTDDIGWTPLLTATEHGHETTVGILIEAGADTNKASHSGMTPLFNAKLKGHETILQMLTDLRI
;
A
#
# COMPACT_ATOMS: atom_id res chain seq x y z
N MET A 1 13.54 -11.78 9.35
CA MET A 1 13.14 -10.90 10.29
C MET A 1 13.29 -9.52 9.88
N ALA A 2 12.35 -8.79 9.77
CA ALA A 2 12.53 -7.64 9.00
C ALA A 2 12.01 -6.37 9.61
N PHE A 3 12.50 -6.11 10.81
CA PHE A 3 12.35 -4.78 11.36
C PHE A 3 13.57 -3.97 10.97
N THR A 4 13.59 -3.54 9.69
CA THR A 4 14.65 -2.64 9.23
C THR A 4 14.31 -1.22 9.64
N PRO A 5 15.31 -0.32 9.68
CA PRO A 5 15.01 1.10 9.94
C PRO A 5 13.94 1.65 8.98
N LEU A 6 13.98 1.24 7.70
CA LEU A 6 13.01 1.70 6.72
C LEU A 6 11.60 1.21 7.05
N SER A 7 11.45 -0.07 7.42
CA SER A 7 10.13 -0.60 7.72
C SER A 7 9.53 0.07 8.96
N ILE A 8 10.35 0.36 9.96
CA ILE A 8 9.89 1.05 11.16
C ILE A 8 9.45 2.47 10.83
N ALA A 9 10.27 3.20 10.07
CA ALA A 9 9.95 4.57 9.68
C ALA A 9 8.66 4.61 8.84
N ALA A 10 8.49 3.64 7.94
CA ALA A 10 7.30 3.54 7.11
C ALA A 10 6.05 3.25 7.94
N GLN A 11 6.18 2.35 8.91
CA GLN A 11 5.04 1.98 9.76
C GLN A 11 4.52 3.17 10.55
N PHE A 12 5.40 4.03 11.01
CA PHE A 12 5.02 5.18 11.85
C PHE A 12 4.89 6.50 11.08
N GLY A 13 5.03 6.47 9.77
CA GLY A 13 4.79 7.65 8.94
C GLY A 13 5.88 8.70 8.98
N HIS A 14 7.11 8.30 9.30
CA HIS A 14 8.25 9.24 9.39
C HIS A 14 8.82 9.49 7.99
N ALA A 15 8.15 10.33 7.20
CA ALA A 15 8.46 10.53 5.79
C ALA A 15 9.89 11.04 5.56
N GLN A 16 10.36 11.97 6.40
CA GLN A 16 11.71 12.52 6.23
C GLN A 16 12.78 11.44 6.45
N GLU A 17 12.57 10.60 7.43
CA GLU A 17 13.49 9.50 7.70
C GLU A 17 13.46 8.48 6.57
N VAL A 18 12.27 8.19 6.02
CA VAL A 18 12.13 7.30 4.87
C VAL A 18 12.94 7.84 3.69
N LEU A 19 12.80 9.14 3.39
CA LEU A 19 13.54 9.76 2.29
C LEU A 19 15.05 9.64 2.50
N ALA A 20 15.52 9.89 3.72
CA ALA A 20 16.95 9.79 4.03
C ALA A 20 17.47 8.36 3.86
N LEU A 21 16.68 7.37 4.30
CA LEU A 21 17.06 5.97 4.19
C LEU A 21 17.09 5.50 2.73
N ILE A 22 16.13 5.95 1.92
CA ILE A 22 16.11 5.66 0.49
C ILE A 22 17.36 6.22 -0.18
N GLU A 23 17.69 7.48 0.15
CA GLU A 23 18.90 8.10 -0.38
C GLU A 23 20.17 7.35 -0.01
N ALA A 24 20.18 6.76 1.16
CA ALA A 24 21.32 5.98 1.66
C ALA A 24 21.39 4.57 1.06
N GLY A 25 20.45 4.22 0.19
CA GLY A 25 20.48 2.93 -0.50
C GLY A 25 19.75 1.79 0.20
N ALA A 26 18.83 2.10 1.10
CA ALA A 26 18.06 1.06 1.78
C ALA A 26 17.24 0.23 0.79
N ASP A 27 17.09 -1.07 1.07
CA ASP A 27 16.25 -1.95 0.26
C ASP A 27 14.80 -1.59 0.50
N ILE A 28 14.13 -1.04 -0.52
CA ILE A 28 12.76 -0.56 -0.38
C ILE A 28 11.70 -1.66 -0.51
N ASN A 29 12.11 -2.86 -0.93
CA ASN A 29 11.19 -3.98 -1.14
C ASN A 29 11.35 -5.07 -0.09
N VAL A 30 12.07 -4.82 0.99
CA VAL A 30 12.26 -5.79 2.06
C VAL A 30 10.90 -6.09 2.72
N CYS A 31 10.67 -7.34 3.09
CA CYS A 31 9.41 -7.71 3.73
C CYS A 31 9.65 -8.40 5.07
N ASN A 32 8.67 -8.35 5.95
CA ASN A 32 8.73 -9.03 7.23
C ASN A 32 8.26 -10.48 7.08
N HIS A 33 8.10 -11.20 8.21
CA HIS A 33 7.77 -12.62 8.20
C HIS A 33 6.37 -12.95 7.66
N ILE A 34 5.49 -11.97 7.53
CA ILE A 34 4.17 -12.16 6.91
C ILE A 34 4.10 -11.53 5.52
N GLY A 35 5.25 -11.10 4.97
CA GLY A 35 5.32 -10.57 3.62
C GLY A 35 5.01 -9.09 3.49
N TRP A 36 4.88 -8.36 4.59
CA TRP A 36 4.59 -6.93 4.54
C TRP A 36 5.83 -6.13 4.21
N THR A 37 5.72 -5.28 3.20
CA THR A 37 6.76 -4.36 2.77
C THR A 37 6.56 -3.00 3.45
N PRO A 38 7.55 -2.10 3.38
CA PRO A 38 7.33 -0.73 3.85
C PRO A 38 6.11 -0.09 3.21
N LEU A 39 5.86 -0.34 1.93
CA LEU A 39 4.67 0.20 1.26
C LEU A 39 3.38 -0.36 1.86
N SER A 40 3.33 -1.65 2.14
CA SER A 40 2.16 -2.27 2.76
C SER A 40 1.86 -1.63 4.11
N MET A 41 2.90 -1.41 4.92
CA MET A 41 2.76 -0.80 6.25
C MET A 41 2.25 0.63 6.15
N ALA A 42 2.85 1.41 5.26
CA ALA A 42 2.47 2.80 5.08
C ALA A 42 1.04 2.91 4.53
N ALA A 43 0.69 2.06 3.57
CA ALA A 43 -0.65 2.08 2.96
C ALA A 43 -1.72 1.67 3.97
N GLY A 44 -1.44 0.65 4.77
CA GLY A 44 -2.38 0.18 5.77
C GLY A 44 -2.63 1.17 6.88
N ASN A 45 -1.68 2.06 7.13
CA ASN A 45 -1.78 3.09 8.15
C ASN A 45 -2.11 4.48 7.59
N GLY A 46 -2.28 4.60 6.27
CA GLY A 46 -2.65 5.87 5.65
C GLY A 46 -1.55 6.93 5.65
N HIS A 47 -0.28 6.51 5.67
CA HIS A 47 0.85 7.43 5.70
C HIS A 47 1.21 7.87 4.28
N ASP A 48 0.48 8.84 3.74
CA ASP A 48 0.56 9.24 2.35
C ASP A 48 1.93 9.78 1.93
N GLY A 49 2.59 10.51 2.82
CA GLY A 49 3.94 11.03 2.52
C GLY A 49 4.94 9.91 2.29
N VAL A 50 4.85 8.85 3.09
CA VAL A 50 5.72 7.69 2.94
C VAL A 50 5.36 6.92 1.66
N VAL A 51 4.07 6.74 1.39
CA VAL A 51 3.61 6.06 0.18
C VAL A 51 4.18 6.77 -1.06
N LYS A 52 4.06 8.09 -1.11
CA LYS A 52 4.57 8.87 -2.24
C LYS A 52 6.08 8.74 -2.40
N ALA A 53 6.82 8.77 -1.28
CA ALA A 53 8.27 8.64 -1.31
C ALA A 53 8.70 7.27 -1.87
N LEU A 54 8.03 6.21 -1.44
CA LEU A 54 8.34 4.86 -1.91
C LEU A 54 8.01 4.69 -3.39
N ILE A 55 6.88 5.24 -3.83
CA ILE A 55 6.48 5.19 -5.24
C ILE A 55 7.52 5.92 -6.10
N ALA A 56 7.95 7.10 -5.66
CA ALA A 56 8.95 7.88 -6.40
C ALA A 56 10.28 7.13 -6.49
N ALA A 57 10.58 6.27 -5.53
CA ALA A 57 11.81 5.48 -5.52
C ALA A 57 11.72 4.20 -6.36
N GLY A 58 10.57 3.94 -6.99
CA GLY A 58 10.42 2.78 -7.87
C GLY A 58 10.02 1.50 -7.15
N VAL A 59 9.28 1.61 -6.07
CA VAL A 59 8.84 0.44 -5.30
C VAL A 59 7.97 -0.50 -6.15
N ASP A 60 7.97 -1.79 -5.81
CA ASP A 60 7.04 -2.75 -6.40
C ASP A 60 5.66 -2.49 -5.78
N ILE A 61 4.83 -1.76 -6.52
CA ILE A 61 3.56 -1.22 -6.00
C ILE A 61 2.53 -2.31 -5.72
N ASP A 62 2.63 -3.44 -6.40
CA ASP A 62 1.66 -4.54 -6.27
C ASP A 62 2.18 -5.74 -5.52
N LYS A 63 3.30 -5.60 -4.81
CA LYS A 63 3.87 -6.72 -4.07
C LYS A 63 2.92 -7.18 -2.98
N THR A 64 2.58 -8.48 -3.01
CA THR A 64 1.61 -9.06 -2.08
C THR A 64 2.28 -9.58 -0.82
N ASP A 65 1.50 -9.64 0.25
CA ASP A 65 1.90 -10.35 1.46
C ASP A 65 1.60 -11.86 1.31
N ASP A 66 1.74 -12.60 2.40
CA ASP A 66 1.61 -14.06 2.38
C ASP A 66 0.21 -14.56 2.04
N ILE A 67 -0.81 -13.73 2.20
CA ILE A 67 -2.19 -14.10 1.85
C ILE A 67 -2.65 -13.42 0.56
N GLY A 68 -1.71 -12.80 -0.16
CA GLY A 68 -1.99 -12.22 -1.47
C GLY A 68 -2.56 -10.81 -1.43
N TRP A 69 -2.45 -10.10 -0.32
CA TRP A 69 -2.96 -8.74 -0.22
C TRP A 69 -1.94 -7.74 -0.78
N THR A 70 -2.40 -6.89 -1.69
CA THR A 70 -1.61 -5.79 -2.22
C THR A 70 -1.70 -4.58 -1.29
N PRO A 71 -0.79 -3.60 -1.42
CA PRO A 71 -0.94 -2.35 -0.67
C PRO A 71 -2.29 -1.67 -0.93
N LEU A 72 -2.79 -1.74 -2.17
CA LEU A 72 -4.10 -1.15 -2.50
C LEU A 72 -5.21 -1.83 -1.72
N LEU A 73 -5.20 -3.15 -1.67
CA LEU A 73 -6.22 -3.89 -0.94
C LEU A 73 -6.16 -3.56 0.55
N THR A 74 -4.95 -3.46 1.10
CA THR A 74 -4.76 -3.12 2.52
C THR A 74 -5.26 -1.71 2.83
N ALA A 75 -4.97 -0.73 1.97
CA ALA A 75 -5.46 0.63 2.14
C ALA A 75 -6.99 0.69 2.05
N THR A 76 -7.57 -0.11 1.15
CA THR A 76 -9.02 -0.19 0.98
C THR A 76 -9.67 -0.78 2.22
N GLU A 77 -9.09 -1.83 2.76
CA GLU A 77 -9.59 -2.48 3.97
C GLU A 77 -9.77 -1.49 5.11
N HIS A 78 -8.78 -0.60 5.28
CA HIS A 78 -8.76 0.36 6.38
C HIS A 78 -9.42 1.70 6.02
N GLY A 79 -9.97 1.84 4.82
CA GLY A 79 -10.72 3.03 4.43
C GLY A 79 -9.89 4.28 4.20
N HIS A 80 -8.63 4.13 3.81
CA HIS A 80 -7.74 5.27 3.58
C HIS A 80 -7.90 5.80 2.15
N GLU A 81 -8.87 6.69 1.97
CA GLU A 81 -9.28 7.20 0.65
C GLU A 81 -8.16 7.86 -0.12
N THR A 82 -7.42 8.75 0.53
CA THR A 82 -6.33 9.46 -0.12
C THR A 82 -5.23 8.50 -0.56
N THR A 83 -4.89 7.54 0.30
CA THR A 83 -3.89 6.53 0.00
C THR A 83 -4.32 5.70 -1.22
N VAL A 84 -5.58 5.28 -1.25
CA VAL A 84 -6.12 4.53 -2.39
C VAL A 84 -5.96 5.35 -3.67
N GLY A 85 -6.30 6.64 -3.64
CA GLY A 85 -6.14 7.50 -4.80
C GLY A 85 -4.71 7.60 -5.28
N ILE A 86 -3.77 7.74 -4.37
CA ILE A 86 -2.34 7.81 -4.69
C ILE A 86 -1.88 6.53 -5.38
N LEU A 87 -2.27 5.38 -4.84
CA LEU A 87 -1.89 4.09 -5.40
C LEU A 87 -2.49 3.87 -6.79
N ILE A 88 -3.75 4.22 -6.97
CA ILE A 88 -4.41 4.10 -8.28
C ILE A 88 -3.70 4.97 -9.31
N GLU A 89 -3.42 6.22 -8.97
CA GLU A 89 -2.75 7.15 -9.88
C GLU A 89 -1.35 6.67 -10.25
N ALA A 90 -0.70 5.97 -9.36
CA ALA A 90 0.65 5.45 -9.58
C ALA A 90 0.65 4.13 -10.37
N GLY A 91 -0.52 3.63 -10.75
CA GLY A 91 -0.63 2.46 -11.60
C GLY A 91 -0.83 1.14 -10.87
N ALA A 92 -1.27 1.16 -9.62
CA ALA A 92 -1.55 -0.08 -8.89
C ALA A 92 -2.61 -0.89 -9.63
N ASP A 93 -2.47 -2.23 -9.60
CA ASP A 93 -3.44 -3.13 -10.21
C ASP A 93 -4.72 -3.13 -9.37
N THR A 94 -5.77 -2.51 -9.91
CA THR A 94 -7.03 -2.35 -9.20
C THR A 94 -7.89 -3.61 -9.19
N ASN A 95 -7.49 -4.63 -9.93
CA ASN A 95 -8.28 -5.87 -10.05
C ASN A 95 -7.61 -7.08 -9.40
N LYS A 96 -6.44 -6.89 -8.79
CA LYS A 96 -5.71 -8.01 -8.22
C LYS A 96 -6.38 -8.52 -6.95
N ALA A 97 -6.76 -9.80 -6.96
CA ALA A 97 -7.43 -10.43 -5.84
C ALA A 97 -6.42 -11.09 -4.90
N SER A 98 -6.78 -11.17 -3.63
CA SER A 98 -6.02 -11.95 -2.65
C SER A 98 -6.17 -13.44 -2.96
N HIS A 99 -5.45 -14.28 -2.21
CA HIS A 99 -5.52 -15.74 -2.42
C HIS A 99 -6.93 -16.28 -2.18
N SER A 100 -7.73 -15.61 -1.35
CA SER A 100 -9.12 -16.01 -1.10
C SER A 100 -10.11 -15.37 -2.08
N GLY A 101 -9.62 -14.62 -3.06
CA GLY A 101 -10.49 -14.01 -4.07
C GLY A 101 -10.99 -12.61 -3.74
N MET A 102 -10.47 -11.99 -2.68
CA MET A 102 -10.89 -10.64 -2.28
C MET A 102 -10.28 -9.61 -3.23
N THR A 103 -11.12 -8.84 -3.94
CA THR A 103 -10.68 -7.73 -4.78
C THR A 103 -10.87 -6.42 -4.04
N PRO A 104 -10.18 -5.35 -4.44
CA PRO A 104 -10.43 -4.04 -3.83
C PRO A 104 -11.89 -3.61 -3.92
N LEU A 105 -12.54 -3.84 -5.06
CA LEU A 105 -13.94 -3.45 -5.24
C LEU A 105 -14.86 -4.18 -4.27
N PHE A 106 -14.71 -5.50 -4.18
CA PHE A 106 -15.52 -6.31 -3.26
C PHE A 106 -15.25 -5.92 -1.81
N ASN A 107 -13.98 -5.69 -1.48
CA ASN A 107 -13.59 -5.31 -0.13
C ASN A 107 -14.20 -3.96 0.27
N ALA A 108 -14.16 -2.96 -0.62
CA ALA A 108 -14.76 -1.66 -0.37
C ALA A 108 -16.25 -1.78 -0.14
N LYS A 109 -16.92 -2.62 -0.93
CA LYS A 109 -18.35 -2.84 -0.80
C LYS A 109 -18.68 -3.52 0.52
N LEU A 110 -17.92 -4.55 0.87
CA LEU A 110 -18.13 -5.32 2.09
C LEU A 110 -17.95 -4.46 3.33
N LYS A 111 -16.96 -3.56 3.31
CA LYS A 111 -16.65 -2.69 4.46
C LYS A 111 -17.46 -1.41 4.49
N GLY A 112 -18.26 -1.14 3.45
CA GLY A 112 -19.05 0.08 3.39
C GLY A 112 -18.24 1.35 3.14
N HIS A 113 -17.09 1.22 2.50
CA HIS A 113 -16.25 2.38 2.16
C HIS A 113 -16.74 2.99 0.85
N GLU A 114 -17.77 3.82 0.94
CA GLU A 114 -18.50 4.35 -0.20
C GLU A 114 -17.64 5.14 -1.18
N THR A 115 -16.79 6.02 -0.67
CA THR A 115 -15.93 6.84 -1.52
C THR A 115 -14.96 5.98 -2.31
N ILE A 116 -14.34 5.00 -1.65
CA ILE A 116 -13.41 4.10 -2.31
C ILE A 116 -14.15 3.25 -3.34
N LEU A 117 -15.33 2.77 -2.99
CA LEU A 117 -16.16 2.00 -3.91
C LEU A 117 -16.44 2.82 -5.18
N GLN A 118 -16.78 4.09 -5.02
CA GLN A 118 -17.04 4.98 -6.14
C GLN A 118 -15.78 5.18 -7.00
N MET A 119 -14.63 5.41 -6.35
CA MET A 119 -13.36 5.57 -7.05
C MET A 119 -13.05 4.35 -7.92
N LEU A 120 -13.21 3.15 -7.36
CA LEU A 120 -12.93 1.92 -8.09
C LEU A 120 -13.95 1.65 -9.19
N THR A 121 -15.20 2.01 -8.95
CA THR A 121 -16.28 1.82 -9.94
C THR A 121 -16.05 2.73 -11.14
N ASP A 122 -15.64 3.98 -10.92
CA ASP A 122 -15.43 4.95 -12.01
C ASP A 122 -14.34 4.50 -12.97
N LEU A 123 -13.38 3.70 -12.50
CA LEU A 123 -12.31 3.20 -13.36
C LEU A 123 -12.80 2.18 -14.40
N ARG A 124 -14.01 1.68 -14.25
CA ARG A 124 -14.52 0.61 -15.11
C ARG A 124 -15.34 1.11 -16.28
N ILE A 125 -15.40 2.40 -16.48
CA ILE A 125 -16.14 3.01 -17.59
C ILE A 125 -15.40 2.88 -18.91
#